data_e0fecd04f354847a96afb6b1e0a15838
#
_entry.id   e0fecd04f354847a96afb6b1e0a15838
#
_cell.length_a   1.000
_cell.length_b   1.000
_cell.length_c   1.000
_cell.angle_alpha   90.00
_cell.angle_beta   90.00
_cell.angle_gamma   90.00
#
_symmetry.space_group_name_H-M   'P 1'
#
loop_
_entity.id
_entity.type
_entity.pdbx_description
1 polymer ?
#
loop_
_entity_poly.entity_id
_entity_poly.type
_entity_poly.pdbx_seq_one_letter_code
_entity_poly.pdbx_strand_id
1 'polypeptide(L)'
;MTTKKLTLALAATAAIGALAVGGAVAFAAAPGTATGTTTQATQAATGDAKIMLECLAANEVGNRGAWRPGARLNTDATHGFLVIRTDKNAAVCVVENDHGTGLMGGVIDNHDYGKLTAQRPFDYLTSMNYPNQSVHFGISTSDVTGVSLVGPDGKSAAATVKDGTFAVLAKAGENSNEPTTNHIRATLDNGQAVDGPFRG
;
A
#
# COMPACT_ATOMS: atom_id res chain seq x y z
N MET A 1 -34.46 9.69 -50.00
CA MET A 1 -34.54 10.87 -49.10
C MET A 1 -33.24 10.96 -48.35
N THR A 2 -32.55 11.94 -48.52
CA THR A 2 -31.26 12.56 -48.32
C THR A 2 -30.43 12.10 -47.06
N THR A 3 -29.37 11.40 -47.34
CA THR A 3 -28.27 11.13 -46.41
C THR A 3 -27.36 12.37 -46.31
N LYS A 4 -27.20 12.95 -45.12
CA LYS A 4 -26.14 13.94 -44.83
C LYS A 4 -24.98 13.26 -44.15
N LYS A 5 -23.89 13.14 -44.87
CA LYS A 5 -22.55 12.80 -44.32
C LYS A 5 -21.97 13.99 -43.61
N LEU A 6 -21.63 13.84 -42.32
CA LEU A 6 -20.85 14.83 -41.59
C LEU A 6 -19.42 14.31 -41.46
N THR A 7 -18.52 14.99 -42.13
CA THR A 7 -17.06 14.75 -42.06
C THR A 7 -16.53 15.56 -40.89
N LEU A 8 -15.93 14.91 -39.89
CA LEU A 8 -15.23 15.59 -38.80
C LEU A 8 -13.74 15.49 -39.03
N ALA A 9 -13.10 16.63 -39.16
CA ALA A 9 -11.66 16.78 -39.37
C ALA A 9 -10.91 16.55 -38.05
N LEU A 10 -9.87 15.70 -38.09
CA LEU A 10 -8.88 15.57 -37.02
C LEU A 10 -7.91 16.75 -37.09
N ALA A 11 -7.80 17.49 -36.00
CA ALA A 11 -6.69 18.41 -35.77
C ALA A 11 -5.72 17.72 -34.79
N ALA A 12 -4.57 17.31 -35.32
CA ALA A 12 -3.45 16.82 -34.51
C ALA A 12 -2.61 18.02 -34.06
N THR A 13 -2.58 18.29 -32.76
CA THR A 13 -1.62 19.20 -32.14
C THR A 13 -0.48 18.40 -31.53
N ALA A 14 0.67 18.45 -32.17
CA ALA A 14 1.94 17.95 -31.65
C ALA A 14 2.48 18.93 -30.61
N ALA A 15 2.57 18.54 -29.35
CA ALA A 15 3.33 19.24 -28.34
C ALA A 15 4.76 18.70 -28.30
N ILE A 16 5.70 19.53 -28.71
CA ILE A 16 7.13 19.26 -28.65
C ILE A 16 7.58 19.54 -27.22
N GLY A 17 7.89 18.47 -26.48
CA GLY A 17 8.49 18.55 -25.15
C GLY A 17 9.99 18.81 -25.25
N ALA A 18 10.47 19.79 -24.50
CA ALA A 18 11.86 20.25 -24.47
C ALA A 18 12.80 19.16 -23.93
N LEU A 19 13.82 18.86 -24.70
CA LEU A 19 14.99 18.08 -24.30
C LEU A 19 15.87 18.93 -23.37
N ALA A 20 15.96 18.54 -22.10
CA ALA A 20 16.99 19.04 -21.21
C ALA A 20 18.31 18.35 -21.55
N VAL A 21 19.20 19.08 -22.22
CA VAL A 21 20.57 18.65 -22.49
C VAL A 21 21.34 18.75 -21.17
N GLY A 22 21.62 17.62 -20.57
CA GLY A 22 22.56 17.50 -19.45
C GLY A 22 23.97 17.60 -19.95
N GLY A 23 24.60 18.74 -19.76
CA GLY A 23 26.03 18.95 -20.08
C GLY A 23 26.92 18.08 -19.22
N ALA A 24 27.67 17.17 -19.84
CA ALA A 24 28.74 16.46 -19.18
C ALA A 24 29.94 17.43 -19.01
N VAL A 25 30.19 17.90 -17.82
CA VAL A 25 31.40 18.58 -17.43
C VAL A 25 32.47 17.52 -17.15
N ALA A 26 33.43 17.39 -18.05
CA ALA A 26 34.63 16.61 -17.79
C ALA A 26 35.54 17.38 -16.83
N PHE A 27 35.64 16.89 -15.59
CA PHE A 27 36.65 17.36 -14.64
C PHE A 27 37.96 16.60 -14.89
N ALA A 28 38.99 17.32 -15.31
CA ALA A 28 40.34 16.80 -15.34
C ALA A 28 40.81 16.50 -13.91
N ALA A 29 41.22 15.28 -13.66
CA ALA A 29 41.73 14.85 -12.38
C ALA A 29 43.10 15.48 -12.12
N ALA A 30 43.20 16.32 -11.07
CA ALA A 30 44.45 16.64 -10.43
C ALA A 30 44.65 15.67 -9.25
N PRO A 31 45.87 15.13 -9.02
CA PRO A 31 46.13 14.26 -7.88
C PRO A 31 46.27 15.10 -6.60
N GLY A 32 45.19 15.21 -5.85
CA GLY A 32 45.16 15.83 -4.54
C GLY A 32 44.29 15.00 -3.64
N THR A 33 44.88 14.37 -2.64
CA THR A 33 44.22 13.66 -1.54
C THR A 33 43.25 14.59 -0.82
N ALA A 34 41.98 14.54 -1.19
CA ALA A 34 40.90 15.10 -0.40
C ALA A 34 40.02 13.94 0.06
N THR A 35 40.09 13.61 1.33
CA THR A 35 39.13 12.75 2.04
C THR A 35 37.81 13.52 2.09
N GLY A 36 37.12 13.55 0.99
CA GLY A 36 35.80 14.15 0.89
C GLY A 36 34.79 13.18 1.51
N THR A 37 34.41 13.43 2.76
CA THR A 37 33.19 12.86 3.33
C THR A 37 32.03 13.37 2.49
N THR A 38 31.56 12.55 1.56
CA THR A 38 30.36 12.83 0.79
C THR A 38 29.18 12.76 1.77
N THR A 39 28.81 13.88 2.34
CA THR A 39 27.56 14.00 3.07
C THR A 39 26.45 13.84 2.04
N GLN A 40 25.98 12.62 1.89
CA GLN A 40 24.81 12.33 1.08
C GLN A 40 23.65 13.08 1.76
N ALA A 41 23.19 14.16 1.17
CA ALA A 41 22.04 14.89 1.64
C ALA A 41 20.86 13.90 1.65
N THR A 42 20.44 13.48 2.82
CA THR A 42 19.28 12.59 2.99
C THR A 42 18.07 13.36 2.51
N GLN A 43 17.58 13.01 1.32
CA GLN A 43 16.38 13.61 0.77
C GLN A 43 15.23 13.37 1.76
N ALA A 44 14.54 14.44 2.17
CA ALA A 44 13.44 14.33 3.12
C ALA A 44 12.37 13.41 2.55
N ALA A 45 11.92 12.43 3.35
CA ALA A 45 10.86 11.52 2.96
C ALA A 45 9.54 12.29 2.76
N THR A 46 8.79 11.94 1.71
CA THR A 46 7.50 12.56 1.36
C THR A 46 6.40 11.50 1.27
N GLY A 47 5.13 11.93 1.33
CA GLY A 47 3.98 11.03 1.18
C GLY A 47 3.99 9.88 2.19
N ASP A 48 3.66 8.68 1.73
CA ASP A 48 3.53 7.48 2.58
C ASP A 48 4.84 7.14 3.33
N ALA A 49 6.00 7.42 2.75
CA ALA A 49 7.28 7.20 3.44
C ALA A 49 7.46 8.13 4.65
N LYS A 50 7.03 9.39 4.55
CA LYS A 50 7.02 10.32 5.69
C LYS A 50 6.09 9.83 6.80
N ILE A 51 4.84 9.51 6.43
CA ILE A 51 3.81 8.99 7.36
C ILE A 51 4.32 7.75 8.09
N MET A 52 4.91 6.81 7.38
CA MET A 52 5.51 5.61 7.96
C MET A 52 6.59 5.95 8.99
N LEU A 53 7.51 6.86 8.65
CA LEU A 53 8.61 7.24 9.57
C LEU A 53 8.08 7.94 10.83
N GLU A 54 7.02 8.73 10.72
CA GLU A 54 6.34 9.37 11.85
C GLU A 54 5.72 8.32 12.79
N CYS A 55 4.99 7.34 12.24
CA CYS A 55 4.44 6.23 13.02
C CYS A 55 5.52 5.41 13.75
N LEU A 56 6.60 5.06 13.05
CA LEU A 56 7.72 4.32 13.63
C LEU A 56 8.43 5.14 14.72
N ALA A 57 8.48 6.46 14.55
CA ALA A 57 9.06 7.35 15.55
C ALA A 57 8.20 7.44 16.82
N ALA A 58 6.87 7.58 16.65
CA ALA A 58 5.93 7.67 17.76
C ALA A 58 5.89 6.39 18.63
N ASN A 59 6.29 5.24 18.07
CA ASN A 59 6.33 3.95 18.76
C ASN A 59 7.76 3.46 19.07
N GLU A 60 8.75 4.33 18.95
CA GLU A 60 10.17 4.05 19.26
C GLU A 60 10.72 2.81 18.51
N VAL A 61 10.16 2.50 17.33
CA VAL A 61 10.59 1.32 16.56
C VAL A 61 12.00 1.52 16.04
N GLY A 62 12.87 0.55 16.33
CA GLY A 62 14.24 0.49 15.82
C GLY A 62 14.30 0.12 14.34
N ASN A 63 15.52 0.23 13.74
CA ASN A 63 15.81 -0.18 12.36
C ASN A 63 14.79 0.34 11.32
N ARG A 64 14.44 1.61 11.40
CA ARG A 64 13.40 2.24 10.56
C ARG A 64 13.68 2.15 9.07
N GLY A 65 14.94 2.08 8.66
CA GLY A 65 15.33 1.94 7.26
C GLY A 65 14.96 0.60 6.60
N ALA A 66 14.60 -0.42 7.39
CA ALA A 66 14.12 -1.70 6.87
C ALA A 66 12.62 -1.70 6.53
N TRP A 67 11.88 -0.69 6.98
CA TRP A 67 10.44 -0.57 6.78
C TRP A 67 10.10 0.09 5.44
N ARG A 68 9.01 -0.35 4.82
CA ARG A 68 8.47 0.15 3.56
C ARG A 68 6.97 0.40 3.68
N PRO A 69 6.44 1.45 3.02
CA PRO A 69 5.00 1.68 2.97
C PRO A 69 4.33 0.69 2.00
N GLY A 70 3.23 0.10 2.42
CA GLY A 70 2.39 -0.80 1.65
C GLY A 70 1.04 -0.17 1.27
N ALA A 71 -0.05 -0.94 1.46
CA ALA A 71 -1.41 -0.51 1.14
C ALA A 71 -1.88 0.63 2.05
N ARG A 72 -2.40 1.69 1.44
CA ARG A 72 -3.03 2.82 2.13
C ARG A 72 -4.54 2.75 1.96
N LEU A 73 -5.25 3.09 3.02
CA LEU A 73 -6.70 3.19 3.07
C LEU A 73 -7.10 4.50 3.75
N ASN A 74 -7.89 5.33 3.10
CA ASN A 74 -8.50 6.50 3.72
C ASN A 74 -9.94 6.18 4.12
N THR A 75 -10.29 6.45 5.36
CA THR A 75 -11.66 6.28 5.89
C THR A 75 -12.50 7.53 5.66
N ASP A 76 -11.86 8.69 5.63
CA ASP A 76 -12.42 9.98 5.26
C ASP A 76 -11.31 10.92 4.70
N ALA A 77 -11.58 12.22 4.61
CA ALA A 77 -10.64 13.20 4.06
C ALA A 77 -9.39 13.42 4.95
N THR A 78 -9.48 13.11 6.23
CA THR A 78 -8.43 13.43 7.23
C THR A 78 -7.89 12.20 7.96
N HIS A 79 -8.61 11.09 7.92
CA HIS A 79 -8.24 9.88 8.63
C HIS A 79 -8.02 8.71 7.69
N GLY A 80 -7.12 7.84 8.07
CA GLY A 80 -6.82 6.64 7.32
C GLY A 80 -5.83 5.73 8.03
N PHE A 81 -5.36 4.77 7.25
CA PHE A 81 -4.39 3.78 7.70
C PHE A 81 -3.38 3.52 6.59
N LEU A 82 -2.17 3.19 6.99
CA LEU A 82 -1.11 2.75 6.10
C LEU A 82 -0.53 1.44 6.63
N VAL A 83 -0.65 0.38 5.86
CA VAL A 83 0.06 -0.86 6.19
C VAL A 83 1.53 -0.66 5.88
N ILE A 84 2.39 -0.96 6.83
CA ILE A 84 3.84 -0.84 6.69
C ILE A 84 4.49 -2.20 6.91
N ARG A 85 5.60 -2.47 6.27
CA ARG A 85 6.25 -3.77 6.32
C ARG A 85 7.76 -3.72 6.28
N THR A 86 8.39 -4.78 6.80
CA THR A 86 9.75 -5.22 6.48
C THR A 86 9.69 -6.46 5.57
N ASP A 87 10.79 -7.14 5.35
CA ASP A 87 10.79 -8.45 4.68
C ASP A 87 10.17 -9.57 5.53
N LYS A 88 10.00 -9.34 6.83
CA LYS A 88 9.50 -10.34 7.78
C LYS A 88 8.22 -9.93 8.48
N ASN A 89 8.09 -8.67 8.87
CA ASN A 89 7.03 -8.19 9.75
C ASN A 89 6.18 -7.12 9.06
N ALA A 90 4.97 -6.94 9.55
CA ALA A 90 4.09 -5.85 9.15
C ALA A 90 3.42 -5.21 10.37
N ALA A 91 2.97 -3.97 10.20
CA ALA A 91 2.20 -3.21 11.18
C ALA A 91 1.22 -2.27 10.48
N VAL A 92 0.26 -1.73 11.22
CA VAL A 92 -0.71 -0.76 10.70
C VAL A 92 -0.48 0.58 11.36
N CYS A 93 -0.11 1.57 10.56
CA CYS A 93 0.09 2.96 10.94
C CYS A 93 -1.26 3.69 10.90
N VAL A 94 -1.60 4.42 11.96
CA VAL A 94 -2.75 5.32 12.00
C VAL A 94 -2.35 6.64 11.37
N VAL A 95 -3.20 7.15 10.48
CA VAL A 95 -2.95 8.39 9.71
C VAL A 95 -4.01 9.42 10.04
N GLU A 96 -3.58 10.62 10.41
CA GLU A 96 -4.43 11.78 10.65
C GLU A 96 -3.84 13.02 9.96
N ASN A 97 -4.63 13.67 9.10
CA ASN A 97 -4.21 14.85 8.34
C ASN A 97 -2.87 14.66 7.60
N ASP A 98 -2.67 13.50 6.96
CA ASP A 98 -1.43 13.10 6.29
C ASP A 98 -0.19 13.02 7.20
N HIS A 99 -0.40 12.79 8.50
CA HIS A 99 0.63 12.50 9.49
C HIS A 99 0.44 11.10 10.09
N GLY A 100 1.55 10.44 10.38
CA GLY A 100 1.56 9.19 11.13
C GLY A 100 1.51 9.46 12.63
N THR A 101 0.43 9.02 13.31
CA THR A 101 0.21 9.32 14.72
C THR A 101 0.55 8.17 15.65
N GLY A 102 0.63 6.92 15.14
CA GLY A 102 0.97 5.77 15.94
C GLY A 102 0.75 4.44 15.21
N LEU A 103 1.10 3.34 15.85
CA LEU A 103 0.84 1.99 15.34
C LEU A 103 -0.37 1.38 16.04
N MET A 104 -1.30 0.85 15.25
CA MET A 104 -2.46 0.15 15.77
C MET A 104 -2.04 -1.22 16.34
N GLY A 105 -2.18 -1.40 17.67
CA GLY A 105 -1.76 -2.64 18.34
C GLY A 105 -0.25 -2.76 18.58
N GLY A 106 0.53 -1.71 18.30
CA GLY A 106 1.98 -1.73 18.42
C GLY A 106 2.67 -2.40 17.21
N VAL A 107 3.95 -2.71 17.36
CA VAL A 107 4.64 -3.64 16.44
C VAL A 107 4.03 -5.00 16.72
N ILE A 108 3.23 -5.48 15.81
CA ILE A 108 2.54 -6.76 15.97
C ILE A 108 3.60 -7.85 15.83
N ASP A 109 4.11 -8.28 16.94
CA ASP A 109 4.92 -9.48 17.02
C ASP A 109 4.10 -10.66 16.48
N ASN A 110 4.66 -11.39 15.55
CA ASN A 110 4.20 -12.65 14.99
C ASN A 110 3.52 -12.64 13.62
N HIS A 111 3.35 -11.53 12.93
CA HIS A 111 2.97 -11.58 11.51
C HIS A 111 4.23 -11.71 10.65
N ASP A 112 4.65 -12.93 10.44
CA ASP A 112 5.87 -13.26 9.69
C ASP A 112 5.48 -13.69 8.27
N TYR A 113 6.01 -12.99 7.28
CA TYR A 113 5.89 -13.40 5.87
C TYR A 113 6.41 -14.82 5.61
N GLY A 114 7.29 -15.34 6.46
CA GLY A 114 7.75 -16.71 6.40
C GLY A 114 6.67 -17.78 6.59
N LYS A 115 5.49 -17.38 7.09
CA LYS A 115 4.32 -18.27 7.21
C LYS A 115 3.48 -18.34 5.94
N LEU A 116 3.69 -17.42 4.98
CA LEU A 116 2.96 -17.40 3.72
C LEU A 116 3.47 -18.49 2.78
N THR A 117 2.54 -19.21 2.15
CA THR A 117 2.80 -20.26 1.17
C THR A 117 1.80 -20.14 0.02
N ALA A 118 1.96 -20.93 -1.05
CA ALA A 118 1.00 -20.99 -2.14
C ALA A 118 -0.41 -21.43 -1.68
N GLN A 119 -0.51 -22.26 -0.62
CA GLN A 119 -1.77 -22.69 -0.04
C GLN A 119 -2.31 -21.71 1.01
N ARG A 120 -1.46 -20.85 1.55
CA ARG A 120 -1.78 -19.76 2.45
C ARG A 120 -1.17 -18.46 1.90
N PRO A 121 -1.72 -17.91 0.81
CA PRO A 121 -1.10 -16.78 0.11
C PRO A 121 -1.28 -15.44 0.81
N PHE A 122 -2.03 -15.39 1.90
CA PHE A 122 -2.22 -14.19 2.72
C PHE A 122 -2.36 -14.54 4.20
N ASP A 123 -2.15 -13.53 5.05
CA ASP A 123 -2.42 -13.60 6.48
C ASP A 123 -3.12 -12.32 6.94
N TYR A 124 -3.98 -12.46 7.94
CA TYR A 124 -4.81 -11.39 8.45
C TYR A 124 -4.13 -10.70 9.62
N LEU A 125 -3.82 -9.40 9.50
CA LEU A 125 -3.16 -8.66 10.57
C LEU A 125 -4.14 -8.29 11.67
N THR A 126 -5.15 -7.50 11.32
CA THR A 126 -6.11 -6.93 12.28
C THR A 126 -7.30 -6.31 11.57
N SER A 127 -8.34 -5.99 12.33
CA SER A 127 -9.49 -5.23 11.87
C SER A 127 -9.99 -4.28 12.93
N MET A 128 -10.73 -3.26 12.50
CA MET A 128 -11.42 -2.33 13.37
C MET A 128 -12.84 -2.11 12.85
N ASN A 129 -13.82 -2.17 13.74
CA ASN A 129 -15.22 -1.95 13.44
C ASN A 129 -15.65 -0.56 13.90
N TYR A 130 -16.31 0.16 13.01
CA TYR A 130 -17.00 1.43 13.26
C TYR A 130 -18.51 1.22 13.09
N PRO A 131 -19.36 2.15 13.56
CA PRO A 131 -20.81 1.98 13.45
C PRO A 131 -21.34 1.71 12.04
N ASN A 132 -20.70 2.28 11.01
CA ASN A 132 -21.17 2.22 9.62
C ASN A 132 -20.14 1.62 8.66
N GLN A 133 -19.01 1.15 9.15
CA GLN A 133 -17.95 0.57 8.32
C GLN A 133 -16.99 -0.28 9.14
N SER A 134 -16.26 -1.16 8.47
CA SER A 134 -15.14 -1.89 9.06
C SER A 134 -13.91 -1.77 8.18
N VAL A 135 -12.74 -1.80 8.79
CA VAL A 135 -11.46 -1.80 8.08
C VAL A 135 -10.71 -3.08 8.42
N HIS A 136 -10.06 -3.66 7.43
CA HIS A 136 -9.37 -4.94 7.56
C HIS A 136 -8.02 -4.84 6.89
N PHE A 137 -6.98 -5.42 7.50
CA PHE A 137 -5.61 -5.33 7.05
C PHE A 137 -4.94 -6.69 7.05
N GLY A 138 -4.02 -6.88 6.12
CA GLY A 138 -3.26 -8.11 6.04
C GLY A 138 -2.00 -8.00 5.18
N ILE A 139 -1.32 -9.13 5.12
CA ILE A 139 -0.14 -9.36 4.29
C ILE A 139 -0.44 -10.42 3.24
N SER A 140 0.30 -10.41 2.15
CA SER A 140 0.15 -11.39 1.08
C SER A 140 1.48 -11.75 0.42
N THR A 141 1.50 -12.87 -0.29
CA THR A 141 2.59 -13.20 -1.22
C THR A 141 2.56 -12.25 -2.43
N SER A 142 3.64 -12.24 -3.21
CA SER A 142 3.75 -11.45 -4.44
C SER A 142 2.77 -11.87 -5.54
N ASP A 143 2.30 -13.11 -5.52
CA ASP A 143 1.41 -13.70 -6.53
C ASP A 143 -0.04 -13.22 -6.36
N VAL A 144 -0.37 -12.61 -5.21
CA VAL A 144 -1.71 -12.05 -4.96
C VAL A 144 -1.87 -10.74 -5.72
N THR A 145 -2.76 -10.75 -6.70
CA THR A 145 -3.08 -9.60 -7.55
C THR A 145 -4.33 -8.85 -7.13
N GLY A 146 -5.19 -9.50 -6.32
CA GLY A 146 -6.41 -8.91 -5.80
C GLY A 146 -6.82 -9.53 -4.48
N VAL A 147 -7.45 -8.73 -3.62
CA VAL A 147 -8.04 -9.18 -2.35
C VAL A 147 -9.42 -8.56 -2.22
N SER A 148 -10.37 -9.30 -1.69
CA SER A 148 -11.69 -8.80 -1.31
C SER A 148 -12.15 -9.38 0.02
N LEU A 149 -12.91 -8.60 0.77
CA LEU A 149 -13.70 -9.09 1.90
C LEU A 149 -15.08 -9.51 1.37
N VAL A 150 -15.43 -10.76 1.56
CA VAL A 150 -16.70 -11.35 1.06
C VAL A 150 -17.61 -11.59 2.24
N GLY A 151 -18.83 -11.04 2.18
CA GLY A 151 -19.87 -11.22 3.18
C GLY A 151 -20.69 -12.51 2.96
N PRO A 152 -21.56 -12.86 3.93
CA PRO A 152 -22.38 -14.05 3.87
C PRO A 152 -23.44 -14.03 2.75
N ASP A 153 -23.81 -12.84 2.27
CA ASP A 153 -24.70 -12.60 1.16
C ASP A 153 -24.00 -12.64 -0.22
N GLY A 154 -22.70 -12.94 -0.24
CA GLY A 154 -21.86 -12.95 -1.42
C GLY A 154 -21.42 -11.60 -1.94
N LYS A 155 -21.85 -10.49 -1.32
CA LYS A 155 -21.31 -9.17 -1.65
C LYS A 155 -19.87 -9.05 -1.20
N SER A 156 -19.10 -8.26 -1.92
CA SER A 156 -17.68 -8.09 -1.62
C SER A 156 -17.23 -6.64 -1.67
N ALA A 157 -16.29 -6.30 -0.81
CA ALA A 157 -15.55 -5.05 -0.83
C ALA A 157 -14.12 -5.33 -1.30
N ALA A 158 -13.68 -4.63 -2.35
CA ALA A 158 -12.33 -4.80 -2.88
C ALA A 158 -11.29 -4.10 -2.00
N ALA A 159 -10.12 -4.71 -1.86
CA ALA A 159 -8.97 -4.16 -1.15
C ALA A 159 -8.08 -3.31 -2.05
N THR A 160 -7.38 -2.37 -1.45
CA THR A 160 -6.11 -1.87 -1.99
C THR A 160 -5.04 -2.92 -1.70
N VAL A 161 -4.34 -3.40 -2.72
CA VAL A 161 -3.20 -4.33 -2.60
C VAL A 161 -1.95 -3.60 -3.07
N LYS A 162 -0.90 -3.62 -2.26
CA LYS A 162 0.38 -2.98 -2.59
C LYS A 162 1.52 -3.62 -1.81
N ASP A 163 2.59 -3.97 -2.52
CA ASP A 163 3.86 -4.44 -1.93
C ASP A 163 3.69 -5.57 -0.90
N GLY A 164 2.85 -6.58 -1.21
CA GLY A 164 2.59 -7.72 -0.33
C GLY A 164 1.80 -7.36 0.94
N THR A 165 1.00 -6.30 0.87
CA THR A 165 0.04 -5.92 1.92
C THR A 165 -1.32 -5.60 1.31
N PHE A 166 -2.38 -5.66 2.12
CA PHE A 166 -3.70 -5.23 1.69
C PHE A 166 -4.45 -4.48 2.79
N ALA A 167 -5.38 -3.62 2.36
CA ALA A 167 -6.30 -2.89 3.23
C ALA A 167 -7.69 -2.82 2.58
N VAL A 168 -8.73 -3.17 3.33
CA VAL A 168 -10.14 -3.19 2.88
C VAL A 168 -10.97 -2.25 3.74
N LEU A 169 -11.80 -1.44 3.11
CA LEU A 169 -12.90 -0.72 3.74
C LEU A 169 -14.22 -1.37 3.31
N ALA A 170 -14.95 -1.92 4.27
CA ALA A 170 -16.30 -2.43 4.05
C ALA A 170 -17.31 -1.51 4.73
N LYS A 171 -18.33 -1.06 3.98
CA LYS A 171 -19.41 -0.20 4.49
C LYS A 171 -20.53 -1.04 5.08
N ALA A 172 -21.31 -0.48 6.01
CA ALA A 172 -22.49 -1.11 6.55
C ALA A 172 -23.45 -1.52 5.42
N GLY A 173 -23.93 -2.77 5.47
CA GLY A 173 -24.78 -3.35 4.42
C GLY A 173 -24.02 -3.98 3.25
N GLU A 174 -22.72 -3.75 3.12
CA GLU A 174 -21.88 -4.48 2.15
C GLU A 174 -21.38 -5.81 2.76
N ASN A 175 -21.10 -5.79 4.07
CA ASN A 175 -20.73 -6.99 4.83
C ASN A 175 -21.28 -6.89 6.24
N SER A 176 -21.69 -8.01 6.83
CA SER A 176 -22.05 -8.02 8.24
C SER A 176 -20.77 -7.85 9.08
N ASN A 177 -20.92 -7.12 10.20
CA ASN A 177 -19.84 -7.03 11.20
C ASN A 177 -19.64 -8.33 12.00
N GLU A 178 -20.35 -9.40 11.63
CA GLU A 178 -20.23 -10.72 12.24
C GLU A 178 -18.89 -11.36 11.81
N PRO A 179 -17.89 -11.40 12.68
CA PRO A 179 -16.54 -11.87 12.31
C PRO A 179 -16.48 -13.34 11.89
N THR A 180 -17.56 -14.09 12.14
CA THR A 180 -17.65 -15.52 11.83
C THR A 180 -18.16 -15.83 10.41
N THR A 181 -18.71 -14.84 9.69
CA THR A 181 -19.37 -15.05 8.41
C THR A 181 -18.64 -14.38 7.23
N ASN A 182 -17.83 -13.37 7.50
CA ASN A 182 -17.00 -12.73 6.48
C ASN A 182 -15.70 -13.50 6.30
N HIS A 183 -15.24 -13.59 5.05
CA HIS A 183 -13.95 -14.18 4.72
C HIS A 183 -13.18 -13.32 3.73
N ILE A 184 -11.87 -13.48 3.72
CA ILE A 184 -11.01 -12.87 2.69
C ILE A 184 -10.92 -13.85 1.52
N ARG A 185 -11.09 -13.31 0.33
CA ARG A 185 -10.80 -13.97 -0.94
C ARG A 185 -9.61 -13.28 -1.59
N ALA A 186 -8.52 -14.02 -1.78
CA ALA A 186 -7.37 -13.59 -2.56
C ALA A 186 -7.46 -14.15 -3.98
N THR A 187 -7.12 -13.34 -4.97
CA THR A 187 -6.97 -13.74 -6.37
C THR A 187 -5.48 -13.76 -6.70
N LEU A 188 -4.99 -14.86 -7.22
CA LEU A 188 -3.61 -15.04 -7.62
C LEU A 188 -3.40 -14.59 -9.08
N ASP A 189 -2.16 -14.40 -9.48
CA ASP A 189 -1.74 -14.01 -10.83
C ASP A 189 -2.17 -15.02 -11.92
N ASN A 190 -2.29 -16.30 -11.56
CA ASN A 190 -2.82 -17.37 -12.43
C ASN A 190 -4.35 -17.41 -12.50
N GLY A 191 -5.05 -16.47 -11.85
CA GLY A 191 -6.50 -16.37 -11.80
C GLY A 191 -7.18 -17.30 -10.78
N GLN A 192 -6.45 -18.10 -10.03
CA GLN A 192 -6.99 -18.92 -8.95
C GLN A 192 -7.43 -18.04 -7.79
N ALA A 193 -8.58 -18.38 -7.18
CA ALA A 193 -9.04 -17.76 -5.95
C ALA A 193 -8.76 -18.68 -4.75
N VAL A 194 -8.33 -18.06 -3.64
CA VAL A 194 -8.09 -18.75 -2.36
C VAL A 194 -8.87 -18.01 -1.28
N ASP A 195 -9.77 -18.74 -0.62
CA ASP A 195 -10.58 -18.21 0.48
C ASP A 195 -9.95 -18.57 1.83
N GLY A 196 -10.06 -17.65 2.78
CA GLY A 196 -9.59 -17.88 4.14
C GLY A 196 -10.40 -17.14 5.18
N PRO A 197 -10.31 -17.57 6.46
CA PRO A 197 -9.76 -16.68 7.45
C PRO A 197 -8.36 -17.13 7.77
N PHE A 198 -7.32 -17.07 7.20
CA PHE A 198 -6.02 -17.37 7.74
C PHE A 198 -5.70 -16.36 8.84
N ARG A 199 -5.92 -16.75 10.07
CA ARG A 199 -5.48 -16.02 11.27
C ARG A 199 -4.29 -16.76 11.84
N GLY A 200 -3.19 -16.04 12.02
CA GLY A 200 -1.96 -16.54 12.58
C GLY A 200 -2.04 -16.90 14.06
#